data_2e7bae5fe2d3562ab3b1863c64a59ca5
#
_entry.id   2e7bae5fe2d3562ab3b1863c64a59ca5
#
_cell.length_a   1.000
_cell.length_b   1.000
_cell.length_c   1.000
_cell.angle_alpha   90.00
_cell.angle_beta   90.00
_cell.angle_gamma   90.00
#
_symmetry.space_group_name_H-M   'P 1'
#
loop_
_entity.id
_entity.type
_entity.pdbx_description
1 polymer ?
#
loop_
_entity_poly.entity_id
_entity_poly.type
_entity_poly.pdbx_seq_one_letter_code
_entity_poly.pdbx_strand_id
1 'polypeptide(L)'
;MMKKTWVLLALALTLAGCSTGATETKLPIPPTNLPQPTRTPPPTATTVVSPTVEEDVDGTRSGDSLAIEVGELFSTSGSCAVCHTNLTDDSGADVSIDSFWRATMMANAARDPYWQAAVRSEVMDLPELAEAIQDKCSTCHMPMAHTTAADMGEMGVMFGDDGFLNPENDLYSLSMDGVSCTVCHQIREEGLGTEATFSGGFNIDSELRSPDRVIFGPFKTGEGLASIMQSSSGYRPIQGLHLSRSALCASCHTLYTSYVDATGQIAGEFPEQVPFFEWYYSSYRRTQTCQDCHMPEADGGAKISSMSRILRSPFALHSFVGGNAYMLGILDEFGDEIGVTASSENFDAAIERTLNQLQNNSATVEFEGVRLSGTRIIADVVVRNLAGHKFPTGFPSRRAWLHFTVLDGSGQTVFESGGVNEDGSIVGNDNDADPTLWEQHYLAIVEPNQVQIYEAIMRDSEGEITTALLYAAGYRKDNRLLPDGFEKKSPYEDIAVRGGAMEDDDFQGGGDSIQYAVDIGSAAGPLTVKVELLYQTISYRWAENLRDKDTDEIQRFLRYIDTAPNLPVVIASTSVEVGN
;
A
#
# COMPACT_ATOMS: atom_id res chain seq x y z
N MET A 1 -19.84 71.80 10.55
CA MET A 1 -19.76 71.31 9.18
C MET A 1 -18.31 71.18 8.81
N MET A 2 -17.72 70.00 9.00
CA MET A 2 -16.35 69.71 8.55
C MET A 2 -16.37 68.35 7.85
N LYS A 3 -16.10 68.38 6.54
CA LYS A 3 -15.95 67.21 5.69
C LYS A 3 -14.60 66.55 5.96
N LYS A 4 -14.55 65.31 6.37
CA LYS A 4 -13.36 64.49 6.42
C LYS A 4 -13.13 63.79 5.10
N THR A 5 -12.05 64.17 4.43
CA THR A 5 -11.55 63.56 3.20
C THR A 5 -10.70 62.36 3.57
N TRP A 6 -10.99 61.16 3.05
CA TRP A 6 -10.14 59.99 3.15
C TRP A 6 -9.18 59.97 1.96
N VAL A 7 -7.90 59.95 2.23
CA VAL A 7 -6.82 59.75 1.26
C VAL A 7 -6.47 58.25 1.22
N LEU A 8 -6.75 57.60 0.10
CA LEU A 8 -6.29 56.24 -0.21
C LEU A 8 -4.80 56.35 -0.65
N LEU A 9 -3.92 55.77 0.14
CA LEU A 9 -2.50 55.59 -0.22
C LEU A 9 -2.36 54.24 -0.89
N ALA A 10 -2.20 54.22 -2.22
CA ALA A 10 -1.85 53.01 -2.98
C ALA A 10 -0.35 52.81 -2.88
N LEU A 11 0.07 51.73 -2.19
CA LEU A 11 1.45 51.30 -2.15
C LEU A 11 1.71 50.33 -3.32
N ALA A 12 2.42 50.82 -4.36
CA ALA A 12 2.89 49.97 -5.45
C ALA A 12 4.18 49.26 -4.99
N LEU A 13 4.11 47.97 -4.70
CA LEU A 13 5.30 47.13 -4.58
C LEU A 13 5.77 46.69 -5.96
N THR A 14 6.94 47.17 -6.37
CA THR A 14 7.69 46.64 -7.51
C THR A 14 8.38 45.37 -7.09
N LEU A 15 7.89 44.22 -7.54
CA LEU A 15 8.57 42.92 -7.46
C LEU A 15 9.70 42.92 -8.52
N ALA A 16 10.94 42.99 -8.04
CA ALA A 16 12.10 42.66 -8.85
C ALA A 16 12.21 41.14 -8.92
N GLY A 17 11.81 40.53 -10.04
CA GLY A 17 11.97 39.11 -10.27
C GLY A 17 13.43 38.75 -10.50
N CYS A 18 14.00 37.95 -9.59
CA CYS A 18 15.16 37.11 -9.91
C CYS A 18 14.62 35.81 -10.49
N SER A 19 14.67 35.65 -11.80
CA SER A 19 14.45 34.37 -12.46
C SER A 19 15.72 33.53 -12.28
N THR A 20 15.70 32.61 -11.32
CA THR A 20 16.57 31.44 -11.34
C THR A 20 15.86 30.42 -12.23
N GLY A 21 16.40 30.16 -13.42
CA GLY A 21 15.88 29.17 -14.34
C GLY A 21 15.93 27.78 -13.69
N ALA A 22 14.78 27.28 -13.27
CA ALA A 22 14.59 25.86 -13.02
C ALA A 22 14.60 25.18 -14.39
N THR A 23 15.59 24.35 -14.65
CA THR A 23 15.67 23.49 -15.82
C THR A 23 14.60 22.42 -15.63
N GLU A 24 13.49 22.52 -16.37
CA GLU A 24 12.52 21.44 -16.48
C GLU A 24 13.23 20.17 -16.95
N THR A 25 13.47 19.24 -16.04
CA THR A 25 13.93 17.90 -16.39
C THR A 25 12.71 17.11 -16.87
N LYS A 26 12.40 17.21 -18.16
CA LYS A 26 11.41 16.33 -18.80
C LYS A 26 11.85 14.90 -18.61
N LEU A 27 11.05 14.12 -17.86
CA LEU A 27 11.19 12.67 -17.77
C LEU A 27 11.10 12.07 -19.20
N PRO A 28 12.06 11.25 -19.64
CA PRO A 28 12.02 10.67 -20.97
C PRO A 28 10.90 9.64 -21.06
N ILE A 29 10.03 9.77 -22.07
CA ILE A 29 9.01 8.78 -22.43
C ILE A 29 9.74 7.51 -22.91
N PRO A 30 9.46 6.31 -22.35
CA PRO A 30 10.13 5.10 -22.79
C PRO A 30 9.69 4.67 -24.19
N PRO A 31 10.59 4.12 -25.03
CA PRO A 31 10.24 3.58 -26.33
C PRO A 31 9.39 2.32 -26.19
N THR A 32 8.30 2.24 -26.92
CA THR A 32 7.43 1.09 -27.11
C THR A 32 8.14 0.00 -27.91
N ASN A 33 8.11 -1.22 -27.42
CA ASN A 33 8.51 -2.51 -28.01
C ASN A 33 9.92 -3.03 -27.64
N LEU A 34 9.91 -3.97 -26.68
CA LEU A 34 10.99 -4.95 -26.49
C LEU A 34 10.38 -6.36 -26.36
N PRO A 35 11.10 -7.42 -26.81
CA PRO A 35 10.61 -8.79 -26.80
C PRO A 35 10.49 -9.35 -25.36
N GLN A 36 9.45 -10.15 -25.13
CA GLN A 36 9.19 -10.81 -23.84
C GLN A 36 10.27 -11.84 -23.50
N PRO A 37 10.74 -11.91 -22.24
CA PRO A 37 11.58 -12.99 -21.77
C PRO A 37 10.76 -14.26 -21.51
N THR A 38 11.32 -15.41 -21.89
CA THR A 38 10.76 -16.75 -21.64
C THR A 38 10.81 -17.08 -20.14
N ARG A 39 9.66 -17.39 -19.57
CA ARG A 39 9.53 -17.81 -18.15
C ARG A 39 10.14 -19.19 -17.92
N THR A 40 11.00 -19.29 -16.92
CA THR A 40 11.41 -20.57 -16.32
C THR A 40 10.35 -20.94 -15.26
N PRO A 41 9.86 -22.18 -15.17
CA PRO A 41 8.86 -22.55 -14.18
C PRO A 41 9.47 -22.51 -12.77
N PRO A 42 8.68 -22.11 -11.75
CA PRO A 42 9.14 -22.02 -10.36
C PRO A 42 9.39 -23.40 -9.76
N PRO A 43 10.27 -23.51 -8.74
CA PRO A 43 10.48 -24.76 -8.01
C PRO A 43 9.22 -25.15 -7.23
N THR A 44 8.99 -26.44 -7.13
CA THR A 44 7.82 -27.06 -6.49
C THR A 44 7.74 -26.67 -5.00
N ALA A 45 6.63 -26.03 -4.62
CA ALA A 45 6.37 -25.58 -3.26
C ALA A 45 6.31 -26.77 -2.27
N THR A 46 7.09 -26.66 -1.19
CA THR A 46 6.93 -27.53 -0.01
C THR A 46 5.75 -26.99 0.80
N THR A 47 4.76 -27.83 1.01
CA THR A 47 3.54 -27.51 1.77
C THR A 47 3.91 -27.15 3.21
N VAL A 48 3.82 -25.86 3.55
CA VAL A 48 3.86 -25.41 4.95
C VAL A 48 2.45 -25.48 5.49
N VAL A 49 2.26 -26.25 6.55
CA VAL A 49 0.99 -26.39 7.25
C VAL A 49 0.67 -25.05 7.92
N SER A 50 -0.38 -24.38 7.45
CA SER A 50 -1.01 -23.26 8.18
C SER A 50 -1.51 -23.75 9.55
N PRO A 51 -1.47 -22.93 10.59
CA PRO A 51 -2.12 -23.27 11.85
C PRO A 51 -3.60 -23.50 11.56
N THR A 52 -4.09 -24.69 11.94
CA THR A 52 -5.50 -25.02 11.93
C THR A 52 -6.20 -24.10 12.93
N VAL A 53 -6.96 -23.15 12.40
CA VAL A 53 -8.03 -22.51 13.17
C VAL A 53 -9.08 -23.60 13.40
N GLU A 54 -9.43 -23.88 14.64
CA GLU A 54 -10.53 -24.76 14.99
C GLU A 54 -11.81 -24.18 14.38
N GLU A 55 -12.48 -25.01 13.57
CA GLU A 55 -13.81 -24.72 13.06
C GLU A 55 -14.77 -24.53 14.25
N ASP A 56 -15.25 -23.30 14.42
CA ASP A 56 -16.53 -23.10 15.06
C ASP A 56 -17.29 -21.94 14.39
N VAL A 57 -18.45 -22.31 13.85
CA VAL A 57 -19.64 -21.51 13.56
C VAL A 57 -19.65 -20.70 12.25
N ASP A 58 -20.40 -21.21 11.29
CA ASP A 58 -21.48 -20.62 10.47
C ASP A 58 -21.60 -19.07 10.55
N GLY A 59 -20.55 -18.39 10.15
CA GLY A 59 -20.47 -16.95 10.01
C GLY A 59 -20.10 -16.51 8.59
N THR A 60 -20.45 -17.31 7.57
CA THR A 60 -20.24 -16.91 6.18
C THR A 60 -21.20 -15.79 5.79
N ARG A 61 -20.67 -14.57 5.72
CA ARG A 61 -21.44 -13.41 5.26
C ARG A 61 -21.73 -13.53 3.76
N SER A 62 -23.00 -13.43 3.38
CA SER A 62 -23.40 -13.25 1.99
C SER A 62 -23.16 -11.80 1.59
N GLY A 63 -22.49 -11.56 0.46
CA GLY A 63 -22.23 -10.18 0.02
C GLY A 63 -23.52 -9.41 -0.24
N ASP A 64 -23.47 -8.11 0.03
CA ASP A 64 -24.55 -7.17 -0.21
C ASP A 64 -24.57 -6.70 -1.68
N SER A 65 -25.73 -6.19 -2.10
CA SER A 65 -25.85 -5.54 -3.41
C SER A 65 -25.04 -4.25 -3.42
N LEU A 66 -24.23 -4.03 -4.46
CA LEU A 66 -23.58 -2.75 -4.68
C LEU A 66 -24.62 -1.66 -4.95
N ALA A 67 -24.42 -0.48 -4.37
CA ALA A 67 -25.27 0.68 -4.63
C ALA A 67 -25.28 1.02 -6.13
N ILE A 68 -26.46 1.33 -6.67
CA ILE A 68 -26.64 1.74 -8.08
C ILE A 68 -27.10 3.19 -8.09
N GLU A 69 -26.13 4.09 -8.18
CA GLU A 69 -26.37 5.53 -8.29
C GLU A 69 -25.63 6.10 -9.49
N VAL A 70 -26.32 6.92 -10.26
CA VAL A 70 -25.76 7.62 -11.42
C VAL A 70 -25.80 9.11 -11.13
N GLY A 71 -24.67 9.66 -10.72
CA GLY A 71 -24.50 11.09 -10.47
C GLY A 71 -24.04 11.84 -11.72
N GLU A 72 -23.86 13.15 -11.56
CA GLU A 72 -23.41 14.03 -12.64
C GLU A 72 -21.95 13.79 -13.02
N LEU A 73 -21.07 13.58 -12.05
CA LEU A 73 -19.64 13.32 -12.25
C LEU A 73 -19.29 11.84 -12.13
N PHE A 74 -19.82 11.16 -11.14
CA PHE A 74 -19.50 9.77 -10.83
C PHE A 74 -20.75 8.92 -10.73
N SER A 75 -20.58 7.64 -10.91
CA SER A 75 -21.54 6.60 -10.58
C SER A 75 -20.89 5.58 -9.68
N THR A 76 -21.65 5.03 -8.75
CA THR A 76 -21.20 3.94 -7.89
C THR A 76 -20.95 2.66 -8.68
N SER A 77 -20.14 1.77 -8.12
CA SER A 77 -19.69 0.52 -8.75
C SER A 77 -20.84 -0.40 -9.18
N GLY A 78 -21.96 -0.39 -8.46
CA GLY A 78 -23.15 -1.17 -8.82
C GLY A 78 -23.68 -0.86 -10.21
N SER A 79 -23.56 0.40 -10.67
CA SER A 79 -23.94 0.80 -12.02
C SER A 79 -23.11 0.12 -13.10
N CYS A 80 -21.85 -0.23 -12.80
CA CYS A 80 -20.95 -0.95 -13.70
C CYS A 80 -21.12 -2.48 -13.56
N ALA A 81 -21.28 -2.96 -12.33
CA ALA A 81 -21.44 -4.37 -12.01
C ALA A 81 -22.60 -5.04 -12.75
N VAL A 82 -23.68 -4.30 -13.06
CA VAL A 82 -24.81 -4.82 -13.88
C VAL A 82 -24.35 -5.55 -15.15
N CYS A 83 -23.26 -5.09 -15.78
CA CYS A 83 -22.75 -5.68 -17.02
C CYS A 83 -21.36 -6.32 -16.88
N HIS A 84 -20.59 -5.93 -15.86
CA HIS A 84 -19.19 -6.37 -15.66
C HIS A 84 -19.06 -7.46 -14.56
N THR A 85 -20.13 -8.23 -14.37
CA THR A 85 -20.22 -9.39 -13.48
C THR A 85 -20.54 -10.67 -14.28
N ASN A 86 -20.40 -11.83 -13.63
CA ASN A 86 -20.61 -13.16 -14.23
C ASN A 86 -19.77 -13.37 -15.50
N LEU A 87 -18.51 -12.94 -15.45
CA LEU A 87 -17.55 -13.09 -16.52
C LEU A 87 -16.68 -14.32 -16.27
N THR A 88 -16.40 -15.06 -17.33
CA THR A 88 -15.50 -16.21 -17.27
C THR A 88 -14.40 -16.08 -18.31
N ASP A 89 -13.23 -16.59 -18.00
CA ASP A 89 -12.14 -16.77 -18.96
C ASP A 89 -12.35 -18.02 -19.84
N ASP A 90 -11.36 -18.32 -20.68
CA ASP A 90 -11.39 -19.48 -21.57
C ASP A 90 -11.36 -20.83 -20.82
N SER A 91 -10.89 -20.87 -19.56
CA SER A 91 -10.90 -22.06 -18.71
C SER A 91 -12.25 -22.28 -18.02
N GLY A 92 -13.11 -21.25 -18.00
CA GLY A 92 -14.37 -21.20 -17.26
C GLY A 92 -14.23 -20.68 -15.83
N ALA A 93 -13.04 -20.21 -15.44
CA ALA A 93 -12.83 -19.57 -14.13
C ALA A 93 -13.54 -18.21 -14.08
N ASP A 94 -14.03 -17.83 -12.89
CA ASP A 94 -14.61 -16.50 -12.67
C ASP A 94 -13.52 -15.41 -12.79
N VAL A 95 -13.80 -14.41 -13.61
CA VAL A 95 -12.97 -13.22 -13.80
C VAL A 95 -13.82 -11.94 -13.72
N SER A 96 -14.95 -12.03 -13.00
CA SER A 96 -15.88 -10.92 -12.82
C SER A 96 -15.21 -9.72 -12.16
N ILE A 97 -15.31 -8.57 -12.81
CA ILE A 97 -14.62 -7.35 -12.37
C ILE A 97 -15.09 -6.94 -10.96
N ASP A 98 -16.40 -7.02 -10.72
CA ASP A 98 -16.99 -6.61 -9.45
C ASP A 98 -16.60 -7.53 -8.28
N SER A 99 -16.59 -8.86 -8.46
CA SER A 99 -16.24 -9.81 -7.41
C SER A 99 -14.76 -9.73 -7.03
N PHE A 100 -13.88 -9.50 -8.02
CA PHE A 100 -12.46 -9.28 -7.76
C PHE A 100 -12.18 -7.95 -7.05
N TRP A 101 -12.86 -6.86 -7.47
CA TRP A 101 -12.62 -5.53 -6.95
C TRP A 101 -13.19 -5.32 -5.54
N ARG A 102 -14.43 -5.78 -5.27
CA ARG A 102 -15.17 -5.42 -4.04
C ARG A 102 -14.50 -5.89 -2.74
N ALA A 103 -13.68 -6.95 -2.78
CA ALA A 103 -12.90 -7.45 -1.65
C ALA A 103 -11.46 -6.88 -1.60
N THR A 104 -11.16 -5.80 -2.31
CA THR A 104 -9.84 -5.16 -2.27
C THR A 104 -9.78 -4.04 -1.23
N MET A 105 -8.57 -3.70 -0.79
CA MET A 105 -8.35 -2.49 0.03
C MET A 105 -8.77 -1.21 -0.69
N MET A 106 -8.68 -1.16 -2.03
CA MET A 106 -9.11 0.02 -2.80
C MET A 106 -10.63 0.21 -2.76
N ALA A 107 -11.40 -0.86 -2.91
CA ALA A 107 -12.86 -0.81 -2.77
C ALA A 107 -13.29 -0.41 -1.36
N ASN A 108 -12.51 -0.77 -0.36
CA ASN A 108 -12.77 -0.53 1.05
C ASN A 108 -11.93 0.61 1.64
N ALA A 109 -11.33 1.47 0.79
CA ALA A 109 -10.42 2.53 1.23
C ALA A 109 -11.06 3.51 2.22
N ALA A 110 -12.35 3.83 2.05
CA ALA A 110 -13.11 4.66 2.96
C ALA A 110 -13.50 3.94 4.26
N ARG A 111 -13.59 2.59 4.21
CA ARG A 111 -14.04 1.73 5.32
C ARG A 111 -12.89 1.24 6.20
N ASP A 112 -11.64 1.39 5.75
CA ASP A 112 -10.48 0.91 6.49
C ASP A 112 -10.43 1.51 7.91
N PRO A 113 -10.63 0.68 8.96
CA PRO A 113 -10.72 1.19 10.32
C PRO A 113 -9.39 1.74 10.84
N TYR A 114 -8.26 1.22 10.35
CA TYR A 114 -6.95 1.76 10.68
C TYR A 114 -6.75 3.16 10.09
N TRP A 115 -7.09 3.33 8.80
CA TRP A 115 -7.00 4.64 8.16
C TRP A 115 -7.89 5.68 8.85
N GLN A 116 -9.15 5.33 9.18
CA GLN A 116 -10.05 6.23 9.89
C GLN A 116 -9.49 6.62 11.27
N ALA A 117 -8.94 5.67 12.02
CA ALA A 117 -8.30 5.92 13.31
C ALA A 117 -7.05 6.81 13.16
N ALA A 118 -6.22 6.56 12.15
CA ALA A 118 -5.03 7.37 11.88
C ALA A 118 -5.39 8.83 11.53
N VAL A 119 -6.36 9.07 10.61
CA VAL A 119 -6.81 10.42 10.28
C VAL A 119 -7.41 11.11 11.50
N ARG A 120 -8.20 10.39 12.30
CA ARG A 120 -8.76 10.95 13.55
C ARG A 120 -7.65 11.36 14.52
N SER A 121 -6.60 10.56 14.62
CA SER A 121 -5.43 10.85 15.45
C SER A 121 -4.74 12.15 15.01
N GLU A 122 -4.49 12.32 13.71
CA GLU A 122 -3.87 13.55 13.17
C GLU A 122 -4.75 14.79 13.39
N VAL A 123 -6.07 14.67 13.24
CA VAL A 123 -7.04 15.75 13.53
C VAL A 123 -7.04 16.14 15.01
N MET A 124 -6.85 15.17 15.93
CA MET A 124 -6.76 15.47 17.35
C MET A 124 -5.44 16.18 17.70
N ASP A 125 -4.34 15.82 17.06
CA ASP A 125 -3.03 16.41 17.30
C ASP A 125 -2.92 17.83 16.73
N LEU A 126 -3.61 18.11 15.61
CA LEU A 126 -3.59 19.39 14.89
C LEU A 126 -5.02 19.88 14.58
N PRO A 127 -5.81 20.23 15.61
CA PRO A 127 -7.22 20.61 15.43
C PRO A 127 -7.42 21.88 14.59
N GLU A 128 -6.45 22.77 14.54
CA GLU A 128 -6.47 23.96 13.68
C GLU A 128 -6.29 23.64 12.20
N LEU A 129 -5.80 22.46 11.84
CA LEU A 129 -5.64 21.96 10.47
C LEU A 129 -6.67 20.88 10.13
N ALA A 130 -7.66 20.63 10.99
CA ALA A 130 -8.60 19.53 10.88
C ALA A 130 -9.32 19.44 9.52
N GLU A 131 -9.74 20.58 8.96
CA GLU A 131 -10.39 20.62 7.65
C GLU A 131 -9.41 20.24 6.53
N ALA A 132 -8.20 20.82 6.54
CA ALA A 132 -7.18 20.53 5.53
C ALA A 132 -6.70 19.07 5.59
N ILE A 133 -6.61 18.48 6.79
CA ILE A 133 -6.25 17.07 6.99
C ILE A 133 -7.31 16.16 6.36
N GLN A 134 -8.57 16.38 6.67
CA GLN A 134 -9.68 15.57 6.17
C GLN A 134 -9.83 15.71 4.65
N ASP A 135 -9.72 16.92 4.11
CA ASP A 135 -9.74 17.18 2.67
C ASP A 135 -8.62 16.41 1.96
N LYS A 136 -7.39 16.51 2.46
CA LYS A 136 -6.23 15.82 1.89
C LYS A 136 -6.38 14.30 1.93
N CYS A 137 -6.79 13.73 3.05
CA CYS A 137 -6.94 12.28 3.20
C CYS A 137 -8.07 11.74 2.32
N SER A 138 -9.20 12.45 2.22
CA SER A 138 -10.35 12.05 1.40
C SER A 138 -10.06 12.08 -0.10
N THR A 139 -9.08 12.86 -0.58
CA THR A 139 -8.67 12.92 -1.99
C THR A 139 -8.37 11.53 -2.58
N CYS A 140 -7.72 10.65 -1.81
CA CYS A 140 -7.33 9.31 -2.26
C CYS A 140 -8.24 8.19 -1.73
N HIS A 141 -8.79 8.34 -0.52
CA HIS A 141 -9.58 7.28 0.12
C HIS A 141 -11.10 7.40 -0.15
N MET A 142 -11.58 8.61 -0.46
CA MET A 142 -12.99 8.90 -0.83
C MET A 142 -13.04 9.76 -2.12
N PRO A 143 -12.33 9.37 -3.19
CA PRO A 143 -12.03 10.27 -4.32
C PRO A 143 -13.26 10.77 -5.08
N MET A 144 -14.35 9.99 -5.14
CA MET A 144 -15.57 10.41 -5.81
C MET A 144 -16.31 11.50 -5.01
N ALA A 145 -16.45 11.30 -3.71
CA ALA A 145 -17.07 12.29 -2.83
C ALA A 145 -16.25 13.58 -2.78
N HIS A 146 -14.93 13.45 -2.55
CA HIS A 146 -14.00 14.58 -2.51
C HIS A 146 -14.04 15.40 -3.82
N THR A 147 -13.90 14.74 -4.99
CA THR A 147 -13.92 15.44 -6.28
C THR A 147 -15.29 16.10 -6.55
N THR A 148 -16.39 15.48 -6.11
CA THR A 148 -17.72 16.06 -6.25
C THR A 148 -17.88 17.29 -5.35
N ALA A 149 -17.43 17.23 -4.10
CA ALA A 149 -17.44 18.38 -3.18
C ALA A 149 -16.58 19.53 -3.73
N ALA A 150 -15.38 19.23 -4.23
CA ALA A 150 -14.50 20.22 -4.85
C ALA A 150 -15.13 20.89 -6.10
N ASP A 151 -15.89 20.14 -6.93
CA ASP A 151 -16.65 20.69 -8.07
C ASP A 151 -17.77 21.66 -7.62
N MET A 152 -18.31 21.46 -6.41
CA MET A 152 -19.26 22.37 -5.77
C MET A 152 -18.59 23.55 -5.04
N GLY A 153 -17.25 23.55 -4.95
CA GLY A 153 -16.45 24.55 -4.24
C GLY A 153 -16.37 24.31 -2.74
N GLU A 154 -16.56 23.07 -2.31
CA GLU A 154 -16.52 22.62 -0.92
C GLU A 154 -15.27 21.78 -0.67
N MET A 155 -14.83 21.69 0.60
CA MET A 155 -13.75 20.81 1.04
C MET A 155 -14.29 19.44 1.44
N GLY A 156 -13.43 18.42 1.36
CA GLY A 156 -13.75 17.08 1.85
C GLY A 156 -13.72 17.03 3.37
N VAL A 157 -14.88 16.83 4.00
CA VAL A 157 -15.01 16.62 5.44
C VAL A 157 -15.40 15.17 5.68
N MET A 158 -14.67 14.46 6.54
CA MET A 158 -14.90 13.02 6.79
C MET A 158 -15.82 12.78 7.98
N PHE A 159 -15.60 13.52 9.07
CA PHE A 159 -16.20 13.26 10.39
C PHE A 159 -17.25 14.30 10.75
N GLY A 160 -18.19 13.92 11.63
CA GLY A 160 -19.26 14.79 12.13
C GLY A 160 -20.53 14.71 11.28
N ASP A 161 -21.48 15.61 11.59
CA ASP A 161 -22.82 15.56 11.00
C ASP A 161 -22.83 15.83 9.48
N ASP A 162 -21.91 16.67 9.01
CA ASP A 162 -21.73 16.97 7.58
C ASP A 162 -20.65 16.11 6.91
N GLY A 163 -20.08 15.15 7.63
CA GLY A 163 -18.95 14.33 7.16
C GLY A 163 -19.36 13.24 6.17
N PHE A 164 -18.43 12.85 5.29
CA PHE A 164 -18.60 11.79 4.28
C PHE A 164 -18.87 10.40 4.88
N LEU A 165 -18.55 10.19 6.17
CA LEU A 165 -18.84 8.96 6.90
C LEU A 165 -20.25 8.97 7.53
N ASN A 166 -20.98 10.09 7.49
CA ASN A 166 -22.35 10.15 7.95
C ASN A 166 -23.32 9.61 6.90
N PRO A 167 -24.14 8.59 7.20
CA PRO A 167 -25.12 8.03 6.27
C PRO A 167 -26.16 9.03 5.74
N GLU A 168 -26.37 10.14 6.45
CA GLU A 168 -27.31 11.21 6.02
C GLU A 168 -26.65 12.23 5.05
N ASN A 169 -25.34 12.13 4.81
CA ASN A 169 -24.65 12.98 3.85
C ASN A 169 -24.99 12.56 2.41
N ASP A 170 -25.33 13.51 1.56
CA ASP A 170 -25.70 13.26 0.15
C ASP A 170 -24.58 12.57 -0.66
N LEU A 171 -23.31 12.69 -0.25
CA LEU A 171 -22.17 12.06 -0.89
C LEU A 171 -21.75 10.74 -0.23
N TYR A 172 -22.48 10.26 0.78
CA TYR A 172 -22.15 9.04 1.53
C TYR A 172 -21.94 7.83 0.61
N SER A 173 -22.86 7.56 -0.32
CA SER A 173 -22.75 6.43 -1.24
C SER A 173 -21.50 6.52 -2.12
N LEU A 174 -21.14 7.71 -2.60
CA LEU A 174 -19.94 7.95 -3.38
C LEU A 174 -18.67 7.81 -2.52
N SER A 175 -18.71 8.25 -1.27
CA SER A 175 -17.56 8.12 -0.37
C SER A 175 -17.29 6.67 -0.01
N MET A 176 -18.33 5.93 0.37
CA MET A 176 -18.23 4.56 0.82
C MET A 176 -17.97 3.55 -0.33
N ASP A 177 -18.11 3.92 -1.58
CA ASP A 177 -17.69 3.11 -2.73
C ASP A 177 -16.15 3.11 -2.93
N GLY A 178 -15.42 3.88 -2.14
CA GLY A 178 -13.94 3.92 -2.11
C GLY A 178 -13.33 4.33 -3.45
N VAL A 179 -12.21 3.70 -3.81
CA VAL A 179 -11.55 3.92 -5.12
C VAL A 179 -12.23 3.03 -6.15
N SER A 180 -13.25 3.57 -6.79
CA SER A 180 -14.20 2.85 -7.63
C SER A 180 -13.93 2.99 -9.13
N CYS A 181 -14.71 2.26 -9.94
CA CYS A 181 -14.58 2.16 -11.39
C CYS A 181 -14.50 3.53 -12.07
N THR A 182 -15.43 4.43 -11.72
CA THR A 182 -15.55 5.74 -12.37
C THR A 182 -14.46 6.75 -11.95
N VAL A 183 -13.64 6.45 -10.95
CA VAL A 183 -12.42 7.21 -10.65
C VAL A 183 -11.35 6.91 -11.70
N CYS A 184 -10.80 5.69 -11.66
CA CYS A 184 -9.67 5.30 -12.52
C CYS A 184 -9.98 5.44 -14.00
N HIS A 185 -11.19 5.03 -14.40
CA HIS A 185 -11.60 5.03 -15.81
C HIS A 185 -11.99 6.41 -16.37
N GLN A 186 -12.00 7.46 -15.54
CA GLN A 186 -12.16 8.85 -16.01
C GLN A 186 -10.87 9.67 -15.97
N ILE A 187 -9.82 9.19 -15.30
CA ILE A 187 -8.53 9.88 -15.25
C ILE A 187 -7.99 10.07 -16.66
N ARG A 188 -7.65 11.31 -17.01
CA ARG A 188 -7.12 11.71 -18.32
C ARG A 188 -5.62 11.43 -18.40
N GLU A 189 -5.12 11.28 -19.63
CA GLU A 189 -3.70 10.99 -19.90
C GLU A 189 -2.77 12.19 -19.62
N GLU A 190 -3.31 13.40 -19.69
CA GLU A 190 -2.53 14.62 -19.58
C GLU A 190 -1.83 14.77 -18.22
N GLY A 191 -0.52 14.84 -18.24
CA GLY A 191 0.31 15.05 -17.06
C GLY A 191 0.59 13.81 -16.21
N LEU A 192 0.03 12.64 -16.53
CA LEU A 192 0.25 11.42 -15.76
C LEU A 192 1.74 11.09 -15.60
N GLY A 193 2.13 10.74 -14.36
CA GLY A 193 3.51 10.42 -14.00
C GLY A 193 4.41 11.63 -13.83
N THR A 194 3.85 12.83 -13.75
CA THR A 194 4.55 14.06 -13.38
C THR A 194 4.06 14.59 -12.03
N GLU A 195 4.84 15.45 -11.41
CA GLU A 195 4.54 16.09 -10.14
C GLU A 195 3.12 16.70 -10.08
N ALA A 196 2.63 17.24 -11.20
CA ALA A 196 1.29 17.83 -11.29
C ALA A 196 0.15 16.83 -11.05
N THR A 197 0.40 15.53 -11.19
CA THR A 197 -0.62 14.48 -11.01
C THR A 197 -0.38 13.59 -9.78
N PHE A 198 0.71 13.82 -9.03
CA PHE A 198 0.95 13.10 -7.77
C PHE A 198 0.05 13.61 -6.64
N SER A 199 0.05 12.90 -5.52
CA SER A 199 -0.66 13.28 -4.30
C SER A 199 -2.18 13.48 -4.51
N GLY A 200 -2.80 12.69 -5.39
CA GLY A 200 -4.20 12.80 -5.75
C GLY A 200 -4.51 13.85 -6.82
N GLY A 201 -3.49 14.42 -7.47
CA GLY A 201 -3.64 15.47 -8.51
C GLY A 201 -4.12 14.95 -9.88
N PHE A 202 -4.84 13.84 -9.94
CA PHE A 202 -5.38 13.29 -11.18
C PHE A 202 -6.40 14.26 -11.83
N ASN A 203 -6.45 14.25 -13.15
CA ASN A 203 -7.34 15.13 -13.91
C ASN A 203 -8.55 14.34 -14.43
N ILE A 204 -9.75 14.76 -14.02
CA ILE A 204 -11.05 14.30 -14.54
C ILE A 204 -11.75 15.49 -15.19
N ASP A 205 -12.39 15.26 -16.33
CA ASP A 205 -13.16 16.31 -17.02
C ASP A 205 -14.42 16.65 -16.22
N SER A 206 -14.41 17.77 -15.50
CA SER A 206 -15.52 18.24 -14.71
C SER A 206 -16.52 19.11 -15.49
N GLU A 207 -16.24 19.44 -16.75
CA GLU A 207 -17.19 20.19 -17.58
C GLU A 207 -18.27 19.29 -18.21
N LEU A 208 -17.90 18.04 -18.51
CA LEU A 208 -18.85 17.05 -19.01
C LEU A 208 -19.70 16.47 -17.88
N ARG A 209 -20.99 16.34 -18.13
CA ARG A 209 -21.96 15.74 -17.21
C ARG A 209 -22.63 14.52 -17.85
N SER A 210 -23.17 13.62 -17.01
CA SER A 210 -23.99 12.52 -17.49
C SER A 210 -25.16 13.07 -18.35
N PRO A 211 -25.50 12.47 -19.51
CA PRO A 211 -25.01 11.19 -20.06
C PRO A 211 -23.83 11.32 -21.06
N ASP A 212 -23.19 12.47 -21.15
CA ASP A 212 -22.15 12.73 -22.17
C ASP A 212 -20.72 12.53 -21.65
N ARG A 213 -20.58 11.98 -20.45
CA ARG A 213 -19.26 11.68 -19.85
C ARG A 213 -18.51 10.61 -20.63
N VAL A 214 -17.19 10.75 -20.65
CA VAL A 214 -16.28 9.79 -21.25
C VAL A 214 -15.71 8.86 -20.18
N ILE A 215 -15.61 7.57 -20.51
CA ILE A 215 -14.91 6.59 -19.71
C ILE A 215 -13.88 5.87 -20.56
N PHE A 216 -12.65 5.76 -20.05
CA PHE A 216 -11.54 5.16 -20.75
C PHE A 216 -11.48 3.64 -20.52
N GLY A 217 -11.05 2.90 -21.53
CA GLY A 217 -10.76 1.47 -21.44
C GLY A 217 -9.61 1.10 -22.37
N PRO A 218 -8.88 0.00 -22.13
CA PRO A 218 -7.75 -0.38 -22.99
C PRO A 218 -8.18 -0.85 -24.37
N PHE A 219 -9.45 -1.20 -24.57
CA PHE A 219 -9.96 -1.79 -25.80
C PHE A 219 -10.80 -0.81 -26.62
N LYS A 220 -10.75 -0.97 -27.94
CA LYS A 220 -11.69 -0.28 -28.85
C LYS A 220 -13.09 -0.89 -28.72
N THR A 221 -14.07 -0.04 -28.53
CA THR A 221 -15.50 -0.41 -28.42
C THR A 221 -16.22 -0.03 -29.72
N GLY A 222 -16.97 -0.97 -30.31
CA GLY A 222 -17.81 -0.68 -31.47
C GLY A 222 -19.02 0.19 -31.08
N GLU A 223 -19.49 1.04 -32.01
CA GLU A 223 -20.55 2.02 -31.78
C GLU A 223 -21.83 1.44 -31.15
N GLY A 224 -22.22 0.20 -31.51
CA GLY A 224 -23.41 -0.45 -30.93
C GLY A 224 -23.27 -0.72 -29.42
N LEU A 225 -22.12 -1.28 -29.01
CA LEU A 225 -21.85 -1.51 -27.59
C LEU A 225 -21.59 -0.22 -26.83
N ALA A 226 -20.95 0.76 -27.48
CA ALA A 226 -20.73 2.09 -26.89
C ALA A 226 -22.07 2.78 -26.58
N SER A 227 -23.04 2.71 -27.50
CA SER A 227 -24.38 3.29 -27.30
C SER A 227 -25.17 2.58 -26.20
N ILE A 228 -25.04 1.24 -26.09
CA ILE A 228 -25.67 0.48 -25.00
C ILE A 228 -25.08 0.93 -23.65
N MET A 229 -23.75 0.97 -23.55
CA MET A 229 -23.08 1.38 -22.32
C MET A 229 -23.47 2.82 -21.94
N GLN A 230 -23.45 3.76 -22.89
CA GLN A 230 -23.82 5.15 -22.63
C GLN A 230 -25.27 5.29 -22.14
N SER A 231 -26.20 4.57 -22.76
CA SER A 231 -27.62 4.64 -22.37
C SER A 231 -27.88 4.00 -21.01
N SER A 232 -27.05 3.04 -20.57
CA SER A 232 -27.24 2.31 -19.31
C SER A 232 -26.50 2.93 -18.13
N SER A 233 -25.33 3.50 -18.37
CA SER A 233 -24.42 3.99 -17.31
C SER A 233 -24.20 5.51 -17.33
N GLY A 234 -24.62 6.22 -18.38
CA GLY A 234 -24.31 7.63 -18.56
C GLY A 234 -22.87 7.91 -19.06
N TYR A 235 -22.12 6.87 -19.44
CA TYR A 235 -20.73 7.00 -19.89
C TYR A 235 -20.51 6.44 -21.27
N ARG A 236 -19.86 7.23 -22.14
CA ARG A 236 -19.41 6.82 -23.45
C ARG A 236 -18.00 6.22 -23.38
N PRO A 237 -17.81 4.92 -23.68
CA PRO A 237 -16.50 4.31 -23.65
C PRO A 237 -15.63 4.73 -24.83
N ILE A 238 -14.40 5.12 -24.57
CA ILE A 238 -13.37 5.36 -25.57
C ILE A 238 -12.08 4.62 -25.22
N GLN A 239 -11.23 4.35 -26.21
CA GLN A 239 -9.95 3.73 -25.95
C GLN A 239 -8.99 4.72 -25.30
N GLY A 240 -8.42 4.33 -24.14
CA GLY A 240 -7.37 5.06 -23.42
C GLY A 240 -6.26 4.11 -22.99
N LEU A 241 -5.14 4.08 -23.74
CA LEU A 241 -4.02 3.15 -23.44
C LEU A 241 -3.24 3.54 -22.19
N HIS A 242 -3.43 4.74 -21.68
CA HIS A 242 -2.82 5.20 -20.42
C HIS A 242 -3.28 4.41 -19.19
N LEU A 243 -4.45 3.76 -19.24
CA LEU A 243 -4.93 2.90 -18.17
C LEU A 243 -4.02 1.69 -17.90
N SER A 244 -3.24 1.27 -18.91
CA SER A 244 -2.27 0.17 -18.79
C SER A 244 -0.85 0.67 -18.49
N ARG A 245 -0.68 1.89 -17.98
CA ARG A 245 0.62 2.46 -17.63
C ARG A 245 0.73 2.70 -16.13
N SER A 246 1.91 2.41 -15.57
CA SER A 246 2.21 2.65 -14.15
C SER A 246 1.94 4.09 -13.69
N ALA A 247 2.03 5.06 -14.60
CA ALA A 247 1.77 6.47 -14.33
C ALA A 247 0.32 6.75 -13.87
N LEU A 248 -0.65 5.89 -14.22
CA LEU A 248 -2.01 5.97 -13.68
C LEU A 248 -2.02 5.77 -12.16
N CYS A 249 -1.35 4.71 -11.70
CA CYS A 249 -1.28 4.37 -10.27
C CYS A 249 -0.51 5.43 -9.48
N ALA A 250 0.48 6.07 -10.11
CA ALA A 250 1.28 7.12 -9.49
C ALA A 250 0.46 8.31 -9.00
N SER A 251 -0.74 8.54 -9.55
CA SER A 251 -1.60 9.66 -9.13
C SER A 251 -1.95 9.64 -7.64
N CYS A 252 -2.12 8.44 -7.05
CA CYS A 252 -2.39 8.25 -5.62
C CYS A 252 -1.22 7.57 -4.90
N HIS A 253 -0.45 6.71 -5.61
CA HIS A 253 0.69 5.96 -5.06
C HIS A 253 2.05 6.66 -5.27
N THR A 254 2.03 8.00 -5.36
CA THR A 254 3.17 8.91 -5.18
C THR A 254 2.64 10.08 -4.38
N LEU A 255 2.81 9.98 -3.06
CA LEU A 255 2.16 10.88 -2.11
C LEU A 255 3.20 11.66 -1.32
N TYR A 256 3.05 12.97 -1.39
CA TYR A 256 3.74 13.93 -0.54
C TYR A 256 2.73 14.55 0.41
N THR A 257 3.07 14.57 1.68
CA THR A 257 2.21 15.09 2.74
C THR A 257 2.93 16.26 3.41
N SER A 258 2.23 17.40 3.55
CA SER A 258 2.78 18.55 4.25
C SER A 258 2.99 18.23 5.73
N TYR A 259 4.13 18.63 6.29
CA TYR A 259 4.40 18.45 7.71
C TYR A 259 4.56 19.79 8.42
N VAL A 260 4.31 19.79 9.73
CA VAL A 260 4.50 20.95 10.59
C VAL A 260 5.79 20.82 11.39
N ASP A 261 6.38 21.99 11.72
CA ASP A 261 7.48 22.08 12.67
C ASP A 261 7.00 22.07 14.14
N ALA A 262 7.93 22.12 15.08
CA ALA A 262 7.62 22.16 16.51
C ALA A 262 6.77 23.38 16.94
N THR A 263 6.56 24.37 16.07
CA THR A 263 5.68 25.54 16.32
C THR A 263 4.29 25.37 15.71
N GLY A 264 4.00 24.24 15.02
CA GLY A 264 2.74 23.99 14.33
C GLY A 264 2.63 24.68 12.96
N GLN A 265 3.74 25.21 12.42
CA GLN A 265 3.74 25.83 11.09
C GLN A 265 4.13 24.83 10.02
N ILE A 266 3.45 24.89 8.86
CA ILE A 266 3.83 24.06 7.70
C ILE A 266 5.28 24.40 7.33
N ALA A 267 6.15 23.39 7.36
CA ALA A 267 7.60 23.53 7.18
C ALA A 267 8.13 22.87 5.90
N GLY A 268 7.36 22.01 5.27
CA GLY A 268 7.76 21.32 4.04
C GLY A 268 6.81 20.20 3.65
N GLU A 269 7.27 19.33 2.75
CA GLU A 269 6.57 18.13 2.32
C GLU A 269 7.41 16.89 2.62
N PHE A 270 6.76 15.85 3.06
CA PHE A 270 7.34 14.55 3.39
C PHE A 270 6.91 13.51 2.33
N PRO A 271 7.85 12.74 1.75
CA PRO A 271 7.52 11.65 0.83
C PRO A 271 6.95 10.46 1.62
N GLU A 272 5.66 10.50 1.90
CA GLU A 272 4.95 9.49 2.68
C GLU A 272 5.03 8.12 2.07
N GLN A 273 4.75 8.03 0.77
CA GLN A 273 4.88 6.80 -0.01
C GLN A 273 5.17 7.13 -1.47
N VAL A 274 6.21 6.51 -2.01
CA VAL A 274 6.69 6.80 -3.36
C VAL A 274 7.05 5.53 -4.17
N PRO A 275 6.23 4.45 -4.12
CA PRO A 275 6.54 3.20 -4.81
C PRO A 275 6.68 3.35 -6.33
N PHE A 276 6.07 4.36 -6.93
CA PHE A 276 6.27 4.67 -8.35
C PHE A 276 7.72 5.08 -8.66
N PHE A 277 8.35 5.89 -7.81
CA PHE A 277 9.76 6.25 -7.99
C PHE A 277 10.68 5.08 -7.67
N GLU A 278 10.37 4.29 -6.65
CA GLU A 278 11.12 3.07 -6.34
C GLU A 278 11.14 2.11 -7.55
N TRP A 279 9.98 1.88 -8.18
CA TRP A 279 9.85 1.12 -9.42
C TRP A 279 10.53 1.80 -10.61
N TYR A 280 10.37 3.12 -10.75
CA TYR A 280 10.94 3.87 -11.87
C TYR A 280 12.46 3.77 -11.92
N TYR A 281 13.13 3.68 -10.78
CA TYR A 281 14.58 3.53 -10.66
C TYR A 281 15.05 2.07 -10.52
N SER A 282 14.16 1.09 -10.65
CA SER A 282 14.49 -0.33 -10.71
C SER A 282 14.68 -0.83 -12.14
N SER A 283 15.18 -2.07 -12.29
CA SER A 283 15.25 -2.76 -13.58
C SER A 283 13.86 -3.08 -14.13
N TYR A 284 12.85 -3.22 -13.27
CA TYR A 284 11.48 -3.62 -13.60
C TYR A 284 10.75 -2.62 -14.49
N ARG A 285 11.05 -1.32 -14.39
CA ARG A 285 10.38 -0.31 -15.22
C ARG A 285 10.47 -0.57 -16.73
N ARG A 286 11.45 -1.38 -17.16
CA ARG A 286 11.68 -1.72 -18.57
C ARG A 286 10.92 -2.94 -19.04
N THR A 287 10.41 -3.73 -18.11
CA THR A 287 9.86 -5.07 -18.37
C THR A 287 8.44 -5.26 -17.86
N GLN A 288 8.05 -4.56 -16.78
CA GLN A 288 6.77 -4.74 -16.11
C GLN A 288 6.20 -3.41 -15.63
N THR A 289 4.90 -3.24 -15.77
CA THR A 289 4.13 -2.13 -15.19
C THR A 289 3.59 -2.52 -13.81
N CYS A 290 3.01 -1.55 -13.08
CA CYS A 290 2.31 -1.85 -11.83
C CYS A 290 1.16 -2.84 -12.07
N GLN A 291 0.43 -2.68 -13.18
CA GLN A 291 -0.69 -3.52 -13.53
C GLN A 291 -0.27 -4.98 -13.78
N ASP A 292 0.90 -5.24 -14.37
CA ASP A 292 1.37 -6.61 -14.68
C ASP A 292 1.51 -7.48 -13.41
N CYS A 293 1.82 -6.86 -12.26
CA CYS A 293 1.94 -7.56 -10.99
C CYS A 293 0.67 -7.49 -10.14
N HIS A 294 0.03 -6.30 -10.06
CA HIS A 294 -1.10 -6.05 -9.16
C HIS A 294 -2.46 -6.37 -9.79
N MET A 295 -2.52 -6.49 -11.11
CA MET A 295 -3.70 -6.84 -11.89
C MET A 295 -3.33 -7.91 -12.93
N PRO A 296 -2.93 -9.12 -12.52
CA PRO A 296 -2.44 -10.14 -13.43
C PRO A 296 -3.46 -10.48 -14.52
N GLU A 297 -2.97 -10.96 -15.66
CA GLU A 297 -3.83 -11.33 -16.78
C GLU A 297 -4.61 -12.61 -16.52
N ALA A 298 -5.87 -12.66 -16.98
CA ALA A 298 -6.66 -13.88 -17.02
C ALA A 298 -6.13 -14.84 -18.09
N ASP A 299 -6.30 -16.12 -17.87
CA ASP A 299 -5.88 -17.16 -18.81
C ASP A 299 -6.71 -17.11 -20.11
N GLY A 300 -6.01 -16.98 -21.26
CA GLY A 300 -6.63 -17.02 -22.60
C GLY A 300 -7.50 -15.81 -22.96
N GLY A 301 -7.71 -14.87 -22.05
CA GLY A 301 -8.57 -13.71 -22.22
C GLY A 301 -10.02 -13.92 -21.78
N ALA A 302 -10.79 -12.83 -21.71
CA ALA A 302 -12.17 -12.86 -21.24
C ALA A 302 -13.10 -11.92 -22.01
N LYS A 303 -14.41 -12.11 -21.86
CA LYS A 303 -15.41 -11.12 -22.27
C LYS A 303 -15.37 -9.95 -21.27
N ILE A 304 -15.37 -8.72 -21.78
CA ILE A 304 -15.32 -7.53 -20.91
C ILE A 304 -16.67 -7.19 -20.26
N SER A 305 -17.77 -7.79 -20.75
CA SER A 305 -19.10 -7.60 -20.18
C SER A 305 -20.04 -8.74 -20.61
N SER A 306 -21.10 -8.95 -19.86
CA SER A 306 -22.17 -9.91 -20.18
C SER A 306 -22.85 -9.63 -21.53
N MET A 307 -22.77 -8.38 -22.01
CA MET A 307 -23.33 -7.94 -23.30
C MET A 307 -22.38 -8.20 -24.49
N SER A 308 -21.10 -8.52 -24.23
CA SER A 308 -20.09 -8.75 -25.27
C SER A 308 -19.94 -10.25 -25.56
N ARG A 309 -19.79 -10.59 -26.85
CA ARG A 309 -19.40 -11.95 -27.29
C ARG A 309 -17.92 -12.03 -27.69
N ILE A 310 -17.20 -10.90 -27.61
CA ILE A 310 -15.82 -10.80 -28.06
C ILE A 310 -14.90 -11.02 -26.86
N LEU A 311 -14.05 -12.03 -26.98
CA LEU A 311 -12.95 -12.23 -26.04
C LEU A 311 -11.90 -11.12 -26.23
N ARG A 312 -11.36 -10.64 -25.13
CA ARG A 312 -10.30 -9.63 -25.08
C ARG A 312 -9.10 -10.19 -24.35
N SER A 313 -7.92 -9.98 -24.91
CA SER A 313 -6.63 -10.31 -24.31
C SER A 313 -5.66 -9.18 -24.66
N PRO A 314 -4.80 -8.77 -23.73
CA PRO A 314 -4.75 -9.17 -22.32
C PRO A 314 -6.01 -8.70 -21.55
N PHE A 315 -6.54 -9.49 -20.62
CA PHE A 315 -7.62 -9.10 -19.73
C PHE A 315 -7.06 -9.02 -18.29
N ALA A 316 -6.92 -7.80 -17.78
CA ALA A 316 -6.39 -7.57 -16.44
C ALA A 316 -7.46 -7.87 -15.37
N LEU A 317 -7.14 -8.75 -14.44
CA LEU A 317 -7.96 -9.04 -13.27
C LEU A 317 -7.95 -7.83 -12.33
N HIS A 318 -9.11 -7.40 -11.86
CA HIS A 318 -9.24 -6.24 -10.96
C HIS A 318 -9.00 -6.63 -9.50
N SER A 319 -7.99 -7.48 -9.26
CA SER A 319 -7.64 -7.99 -7.94
C SER A 319 -6.86 -6.99 -7.09
N PHE A 320 -6.15 -6.05 -7.72
CA PHE A 320 -5.31 -5.05 -7.03
C PHE A 320 -4.54 -5.65 -5.85
N VAL A 321 -3.97 -6.83 -6.08
CA VAL A 321 -3.29 -7.60 -5.03
C VAL A 321 -2.13 -6.80 -4.44
N GLY A 322 -2.04 -6.79 -3.12
CA GLY A 322 -0.98 -6.07 -2.39
C GLY A 322 -0.39 -6.94 -1.28
N GLY A 323 -0.03 -6.32 -0.15
CA GLY A 323 0.53 -7.01 1.01
C GLY A 323 -0.34 -6.93 2.28
N ASN A 324 -1.60 -6.49 2.18
CA ASN A 324 -2.42 -6.23 3.37
C ASN A 324 -3.46 -7.35 3.63
N ALA A 325 -2.98 -8.59 3.81
CA ALA A 325 -3.84 -9.73 4.16
C ALA A 325 -4.53 -9.53 5.52
N TYR A 326 -3.84 -8.89 6.48
CA TYR A 326 -4.37 -8.65 7.81
C TYR A 326 -5.65 -7.80 7.79
N MET A 327 -5.60 -6.63 7.13
CA MET A 327 -6.77 -5.75 7.08
C MET A 327 -7.92 -6.34 6.26
N LEU A 328 -7.62 -7.15 5.23
CA LEU A 328 -8.67 -7.91 4.53
C LEU A 328 -9.39 -8.88 5.47
N GLY A 329 -8.66 -9.52 6.40
CA GLY A 329 -9.25 -10.35 7.45
C GLY A 329 -10.11 -9.54 8.42
N ILE A 330 -9.66 -8.36 8.86
CA ILE A 330 -10.45 -7.45 9.71
C ILE A 330 -11.73 -6.99 8.99
N LEU A 331 -11.63 -6.67 7.69
CA LEU A 331 -12.78 -6.26 6.89
C LEU A 331 -13.79 -7.40 6.71
N ASP A 332 -13.36 -8.64 6.70
CA ASP A 332 -14.26 -9.79 6.67
C ASP A 332 -14.87 -10.08 8.03
N GLU A 333 -14.06 -10.23 9.06
CA GLU A 333 -14.50 -10.60 10.41
C GLU A 333 -15.50 -9.60 11.02
N PHE A 334 -15.24 -8.30 10.83
CA PHE A 334 -16.10 -7.22 11.33
C PHE A 334 -16.95 -6.57 10.22
N GLY A 335 -17.14 -7.28 9.11
CA GLY A 335 -17.72 -6.75 7.88
C GLY A 335 -19.12 -6.18 8.02
N ASP A 336 -19.98 -6.77 8.84
CA ASP A 336 -21.34 -6.29 9.11
C ASP A 336 -21.32 -4.94 9.85
N GLU A 337 -20.41 -4.77 10.80
CA GLU A 337 -20.26 -3.51 11.53
C GLU A 337 -19.62 -2.42 10.66
N ILE A 338 -18.65 -2.79 9.84
CA ILE A 338 -17.94 -1.87 8.93
C ILE A 338 -18.80 -1.50 7.72
N GLY A 339 -19.76 -2.34 7.36
CA GLY A 339 -20.64 -2.15 6.20
C GLY A 339 -19.96 -2.47 4.86
N VAL A 340 -19.12 -3.53 4.82
CA VAL A 340 -18.51 -3.99 3.56
C VAL A 340 -19.54 -4.71 2.70
N THR A 341 -19.37 -4.65 1.37
CA THR A 341 -20.30 -5.24 0.41
C THR A 341 -19.86 -6.60 -0.14
N ALA A 342 -18.59 -6.96 0.02
CA ALA A 342 -18.06 -8.24 -0.44
C ALA A 342 -18.47 -9.37 0.50
N SER A 343 -18.67 -10.59 -0.02
CA SER A 343 -18.93 -11.79 0.77
C SER A 343 -17.64 -12.29 1.44
N SER A 344 -17.76 -13.15 2.46
CA SER A 344 -16.60 -13.83 3.04
C SER A 344 -15.84 -14.64 1.99
N GLU A 345 -16.52 -15.31 1.06
CA GLU A 345 -15.87 -16.02 -0.06
C GLU A 345 -15.01 -15.08 -0.94
N ASN A 346 -15.47 -13.85 -1.19
CA ASN A 346 -14.69 -12.86 -1.92
C ASN A 346 -13.44 -12.42 -1.15
N PHE A 347 -13.55 -12.24 0.19
CA PHE A 347 -12.42 -11.89 1.05
C PHE A 347 -11.43 -13.05 1.17
N ASP A 348 -11.90 -14.28 1.38
CA ASP A 348 -11.05 -15.48 1.41
C ASP A 348 -10.18 -15.58 0.15
N ALA A 349 -10.82 -15.43 -1.01
CA ALA A 349 -10.11 -15.44 -2.28
C ALA A 349 -9.13 -14.25 -2.45
N ALA A 350 -9.44 -13.08 -1.90
CA ALA A 350 -8.55 -11.92 -1.92
C ALA A 350 -7.36 -12.10 -0.95
N ILE A 351 -7.60 -12.67 0.22
CA ILE A 351 -6.57 -13.01 1.21
C ILE A 351 -5.63 -14.06 0.62
N GLU A 352 -6.17 -15.13 0.03
CA GLU A 352 -5.36 -16.17 -0.62
C GLU A 352 -4.45 -15.59 -1.71
N ARG A 353 -4.98 -14.74 -2.59
CA ARG A 353 -4.19 -14.05 -3.62
C ARG A 353 -3.11 -13.17 -3.01
N THR A 354 -3.42 -12.47 -1.92
CA THR A 354 -2.46 -11.60 -1.19
C THR A 354 -1.34 -12.41 -0.54
N LEU A 355 -1.68 -13.52 0.13
CA LEU A 355 -0.70 -14.44 0.71
C LEU A 355 0.18 -15.08 -0.36
N ASN A 356 -0.43 -15.51 -1.47
CA ASN A 356 0.32 -16.05 -2.61
C ASN A 356 1.31 -15.02 -3.20
N GLN A 357 0.90 -13.75 -3.32
CA GLN A 357 1.78 -12.66 -3.76
C GLN A 357 2.94 -12.45 -2.78
N LEU A 358 2.66 -12.40 -1.49
CA LEU A 358 3.68 -12.22 -0.45
C LEU A 358 4.69 -13.38 -0.46
N GLN A 359 4.22 -14.62 -0.49
CA GLN A 359 5.03 -15.82 -0.33
C GLN A 359 5.81 -16.24 -1.58
N ASN A 360 5.31 -15.89 -2.79
CA ASN A 360 5.91 -16.37 -4.03
C ASN A 360 6.54 -15.27 -4.90
N ASN A 361 6.20 -13.99 -4.67
CA ASN A 361 6.59 -12.91 -5.56
C ASN A 361 7.21 -11.68 -4.85
N SER A 362 7.36 -11.73 -3.52
CA SER A 362 7.83 -10.54 -2.78
C SER A 362 9.29 -10.63 -2.34
N ALA A 363 9.69 -11.71 -1.69
CA ALA A 363 11.09 -11.89 -1.27
C ALA A 363 11.43 -13.35 -1.02
N THR A 364 12.72 -13.67 -0.98
CA THR A 364 13.25 -14.97 -0.56
C THR A 364 14.28 -14.83 0.55
N VAL A 365 14.48 -15.90 1.34
CA VAL A 365 15.56 -16.01 2.31
C VAL A 365 16.28 -17.36 2.16
N GLU A 366 17.59 -17.31 2.14
CA GLU A 366 18.45 -18.49 1.93
C GLU A 366 19.69 -18.44 2.83
N PHE A 367 20.27 -19.60 3.13
CA PHE A 367 21.60 -19.69 3.70
C PHE A 367 22.65 -19.82 2.58
N GLU A 368 23.61 -18.92 2.49
CA GLU A 368 24.82 -19.12 1.67
C GLU A 368 25.77 -20.08 2.31
N GLY A 369 25.82 -20.13 3.64
CA GLY A 369 26.65 -21.06 4.39
C GLY A 369 26.28 -21.11 5.86
N VAL A 370 26.30 -22.33 6.45
CA VAL A 370 26.14 -22.52 7.89
C VAL A 370 27.21 -23.47 8.39
N ARG A 371 27.90 -23.08 9.46
CA ARG A 371 28.96 -23.90 10.07
C ARG A 371 29.02 -23.73 11.58
N LEU A 372 29.45 -24.80 12.25
CA LEU A 372 29.81 -24.74 13.66
C LEU A 372 31.32 -24.40 13.77
N SER A 373 31.64 -23.40 14.59
CA SER A 373 33.00 -22.97 14.87
C SER A 373 33.21 -22.82 16.38
N GLY A 374 33.74 -23.86 17.02
CA GLY A 374 33.82 -23.97 18.47
C GLY A 374 32.42 -24.06 19.08
N THR A 375 32.03 -23.08 19.91
CA THR A 375 30.69 -22.97 20.50
C THR A 375 29.77 -22.03 19.71
N ARG A 376 30.16 -21.60 18.50
CA ARG A 376 29.40 -20.64 17.72
C ARG A 376 28.86 -21.24 16.44
N ILE A 377 27.59 -20.98 16.16
CA ILE A 377 27.02 -21.07 14.83
C ILE A 377 27.37 -19.80 14.07
N ILE A 378 27.96 -19.96 12.89
CA ILE A 378 28.19 -18.90 11.91
C ILE A 378 27.30 -19.23 10.71
N ALA A 379 26.31 -18.36 10.45
CA ALA A 379 25.38 -18.51 9.34
C ALA A 379 25.34 -17.20 8.52
N ASP A 380 25.56 -17.33 7.22
CA ASP A 380 25.47 -16.24 6.26
C ASP A 380 24.07 -16.32 5.61
N VAL A 381 23.19 -15.39 5.95
CA VAL A 381 21.78 -15.32 5.49
C VAL A 381 21.67 -14.30 4.37
N VAL A 382 21.09 -14.69 3.26
CA VAL A 382 20.84 -13.80 2.11
C VAL A 382 19.34 -13.60 1.95
N VAL A 383 18.92 -12.34 1.86
CA VAL A 383 17.53 -11.94 1.58
C VAL A 383 17.49 -11.26 0.22
N ARG A 384 16.57 -11.70 -0.66
CA ARG A 384 16.42 -11.11 -2.00
C ARG A 384 15.05 -10.49 -2.14
N ASN A 385 15.00 -9.27 -2.66
CA ASN A 385 13.75 -8.61 -3.06
C ASN A 385 13.39 -9.02 -4.48
N LEU A 386 12.19 -9.57 -4.66
CA LEU A 386 11.61 -9.96 -5.94
C LEU A 386 10.59 -8.93 -6.46
N ALA A 387 10.22 -7.94 -5.63
CA ALA A 387 9.30 -6.89 -6.03
C ALA A 387 9.97 -5.82 -6.90
N GLY A 388 9.19 -5.15 -7.72
CA GLY A 388 9.65 -4.06 -8.58
C GLY A 388 9.94 -2.74 -7.87
N HIS A 389 9.74 -2.68 -6.57
CA HIS A 389 9.91 -1.53 -5.68
C HIS A 389 10.59 -1.98 -4.39
N LYS A 390 10.87 -1.08 -3.46
CA LYS A 390 11.37 -1.47 -2.13
C LYS A 390 10.42 -2.46 -1.46
N PHE A 391 10.95 -3.30 -0.60
CA PHE A 391 10.16 -4.24 0.18
C PHE A 391 10.52 -4.16 1.67
N PRO A 392 9.52 -3.92 2.56
CA PRO A 392 8.16 -3.51 2.23
C PRO A 392 8.07 -2.12 1.58
N THR A 393 6.92 -1.74 1.02
CA THR A 393 6.70 -0.43 0.41
C THR A 393 5.31 0.13 0.73
N GLY A 394 5.07 1.36 0.31
CA GLY A 394 3.86 2.13 0.57
C GLY A 394 3.93 2.84 1.91
N PHE A 395 2.84 2.81 2.68
CA PHE A 395 2.75 3.49 3.96
C PHE A 395 3.80 2.98 4.96
N PRO A 396 4.49 3.85 5.72
CA PRO A 396 5.66 3.50 6.52
C PRO A 396 5.37 2.64 7.77
N SER A 397 4.14 2.25 8.03
CA SER A 397 3.78 1.31 9.09
C SER A 397 4.24 -0.13 8.86
N ARG A 398 4.65 -0.45 7.63
CA ARG A 398 4.98 -1.82 7.21
C ARG A 398 6.40 -2.19 7.55
N ARG A 399 6.60 -3.44 8.04
CA ARG A 399 7.93 -3.98 8.31
C ARG A 399 8.07 -5.43 7.87
N ALA A 400 9.31 -5.83 7.56
CA ALA A 400 9.71 -7.22 7.39
C ALA A 400 10.97 -7.48 8.21
N TRP A 401 11.14 -8.68 8.76
CA TRP A 401 12.31 -8.97 9.60
C TRP A 401 12.71 -10.44 9.55
N LEU A 402 13.92 -10.71 10.01
CA LEU A 402 14.45 -12.05 10.14
C LEU A 402 14.16 -12.62 11.52
N HIS A 403 13.44 -13.73 11.58
CA HIS A 403 13.31 -14.58 12.76
C HIS A 403 14.30 -15.74 12.62
N PHE A 404 15.37 -15.69 13.40
CA PHE A 404 16.45 -16.67 13.35
C PHE A 404 16.47 -17.51 14.62
N THR A 405 16.47 -18.85 14.47
CA THR A 405 16.46 -19.78 15.58
C THR A 405 17.54 -20.87 15.42
N VAL A 406 18.10 -21.29 16.54
CA VAL A 406 18.95 -22.48 16.62
C VAL A 406 18.34 -23.43 17.66
N LEU A 407 18.06 -24.66 17.25
CA LEU A 407 17.54 -25.72 18.10
C LEU A 407 18.64 -26.76 18.34
N ASP A 408 18.70 -27.31 19.55
CA ASP A 408 19.57 -28.44 19.87
C ASP A 408 18.98 -29.80 19.41
N GLY A 409 19.74 -30.88 19.58
CA GLY A 409 19.31 -32.24 19.21
C GLY A 409 18.08 -32.77 19.94
N SER A 410 17.61 -32.07 20.98
CA SER A 410 16.35 -32.39 21.69
C SER A 410 15.17 -31.52 21.17
N GLY A 411 15.43 -30.56 20.28
CA GLY A 411 14.46 -29.60 19.78
C GLY A 411 14.27 -28.37 20.70
N GLN A 412 15.15 -28.19 21.71
CA GLN A 412 15.11 -27.01 22.55
C GLN A 412 15.79 -25.82 21.87
N THR A 413 15.17 -24.65 21.94
CA THR A 413 15.74 -23.39 21.45
C THR A 413 16.96 -23.01 22.29
N VAL A 414 18.12 -22.85 21.65
CA VAL A 414 19.37 -22.42 22.28
C VAL A 414 19.80 -21.01 21.88
N PHE A 415 19.23 -20.51 20.79
CA PHE A 415 19.33 -19.11 20.38
C PHE A 415 18.10 -18.71 19.58
N GLU A 416 17.61 -17.48 19.81
CA GLU A 416 16.49 -16.89 19.06
C GLU A 416 16.68 -15.38 18.95
N SER A 417 16.43 -14.82 17.78
CA SER A 417 16.41 -13.40 17.49
C SER A 417 15.19 -13.11 16.61
N GLY A 418 14.42 -12.07 16.95
CA GLY A 418 13.24 -11.65 16.18
C GLY A 418 11.99 -12.51 16.39
N GLY A 419 11.88 -13.21 17.52
CA GLY A 419 10.66 -13.90 17.93
C GLY A 419 9.46 -12.95 18.06
N VAL A 420 8.25 -13.49 18.07
CA VAL A 420 6.99 -12.72 18.03
C VAL A 420 6.20 -12.96 19.32
N ASN A 421 5.74 -11.90 19.94
CA ASN A 421 4.80 -11.96 21.07
C ASN A 421 3.35 -12.12 20.57
N GLU A 422 2.44 -12.52 21.47
CA GLU A 422 1.02 -12.72 21.15
C GLU A 422 0.31 -11.45 20.66
N ASP A 423 0.82 -10.26 21.01
CA ASP A 423 0.32 -8.96 20.57
C ASP A 423 0.92 -8.47 19.24
N GLY A 424 1.77 -9.28 18.60
CA GLY A 424 2.43 -8.95 17.35
C GLY A 424 3.68 -8.08 17.49
N SER A 425 4.12 -7.75 18.71
CA SER A 425 5.41 -7.09 18.94
C SER A 425 6.58 -8.07 18.72
N ILE A 426 7.74 -7.53 18.35
CA ILE A 426 8.94 -8.32 18.07
C ILE A 426 9.81 -8.37 19.33
N VAL A 427 10.17 -9.56 19.77
CA VAL A 427 11.10 -9.75 20.90
C VAL A 427 12.48 -9.20 20.53
N GLY A 428 12.96 -8.26 21.33
CA GLY A 428 14.25 -7.60 21.13
C GLY A 428 14.23 -6.34 20.26
N ASN A 429 13.07 -5.94 19.71
CA ASN A 429 12.95 -4.70 18.96
C ASN A 429 12.87 -3.49 19.90
N ASP A 430 13.85 -2.60 19.78
CA ASP A 430 13.94 -1.39 20.59
C ASP A 430 12.72 -0.47 20.41
N ASN A 431 12.20 -0.32 19.18
CA ASN A 431 11.05 0.54 18.91
C ASN A 431 9.74 -0.01 19.50
N ASP A 432 9.54 -1.32 19.51
CA ASP A 432 8.35 -1.92 20.14
C ASP A 432 8.39 -1.73 21.67
N ALA A 433 9.58 -1.73 22.26
CA ALA A 433 9.77 -1.53 23.70
C ALA A 433 9.65 -0.03 24.11
N ASP A 434 10.18 0.88 23.32
CA ASP A 434 10.22 2.33 23.60
C ASP A 434 9.98 3.13 22.32
N PRO A 435 8.93 3.99 22.25
CA PRO A 435 8.58 4.77 21.06
C PRO A 435 9.66 5.77 20.62
N THR A 436 10.62 6.09 21.47
CA THR A 436 11.71 7.04 21.18
C THR A 436 12.95 6.38 20.58
N LEU A 437 12.96 5.03 20.56
CA LEU A 437 14.06 4.23 20.04
C LEU A 437 13.70 3.61 18.68
N TRP A 438 14.70 3.05 18.02
CA TRP A 438 14.54 2.26 16.78
C TRP A 438 15.61 1.20 16.70
N GLU A 439 15.27 0.06 16.06
CA GLU A 439 16.23 -1.00 15.77
C GLU A 439 17.13 -0.59 14.61
N GLN A 440 18.45 -0.67 14.79
CA GLN A 440 19.39 -0.29 13.75
C GLN A 440 19.45 -1.34 12.63
N HIS A 441 20.14 -1.02 11.54
CA HIS A 441 20.53 -1.98 10.52
C HIS A 441 21.81 -2.69 10.96
N TYR A 442 21.82 -4.02 10.95
CA TYR A 442 22.94 -4.84 11.40
C TYR A 442 23.70 -5.45 10.22
N LEU A 443 25.05 -5.43 10.29
CA LEU A 443 25.94 -6.20 9.42
C LEU A 443 26.13 -7.61 9.95
N ALA A 444 26.05 -7.78 11.27
CA ALA A 444 26.13 -9.06 11.94
C ALA A 444 25.29 -9.06 13.21
N ILE A 445 24.68 -10.19 13.51
CA ILE A 445 23.91 -10.44 14.73
C ILE A 445 24.65 -11.44 15.61
N VAL A 446 24.87 -11.06 16.85
CA VAL A 446 25.62 -11.85 17.84
C VAL A 446 24.84 -12.08 19.14
N GLU A 447 23.82 -11.28 19.40
CA GLU A 447 23.01 -11.32 20.62
C GLU A 447 21.52 -11.46 20.30
N PRO A 448 20.72 -12.09 21.18
CA PRO A 448 19.28 -12.34 20.95
C PRO A 448 18.43 -11.07 20.80
N ASN A 449 18.87 -9.95 21.38
CA ASN A 449 18.15 -8.65 21.32
C ASN A 449 18.53 -7.81 20.09
N GLN A 450 19.33 -8.32 19.19
CA GLN A 450 19.62 -7.70 17.89
C GLN A 450 18.68 -8.32 16.85
N VAL A 451 17.89 -7.52 16.18
CA VAL A 451 16.92 -7.99 15.17
C VAL A 451 17.12 -7.26 13.86
N GLN A 452 17.36 -7.97 12.76
CA GLN A 452 17.39 -7.33 11.45
C GLN A 452 15.98 -7.07 10.96
N ILE A 453 15.57 -5.79 10.97
CA ILE A 453 14.25 -5.32 10.53
C ILE A 453 14.42 -4.41 9.32
N TYR A 454 13.73 -4.71 8.24
CA TYR A 454 13.63 -3.90 7.02
C TYR A 454 12.36 -3.04 7.10
N GLU A 455 12.53 -1.74 7.29
CA GLU A 455 11.44 -0.81 7.59
C GLU A 455 11.83 0.64 7.30
N ALA A 456 10.85 1.53 7.41
CA ALA A 456 11.06 2.97 7.42
C ALA A 456 10.67 3.55 8.79
N ILE A 457 11.59 4.22 9.46
CA ILE A 457 11.36 4.92 10.74
C ILE A 457 11.35 6.42 10.46
N MET A 458 10.22 7.06 10.73
CA MET A 458 10.05 8.51 10.55
C MET A 458 10.67 9.30 11.71
N ARG A 459 11.08 10.52 11.39
CA ARG A 459 11.52 11.53 12.36
C ARG A 459 10.82 12.86 12.11
N ASP A 460 10.60 13.61 13.16
CA ASP A 460 10.08 14.97 13.09
C ASP A 460 11.17 16.01 12.71
N SER A 461 10.81 17.29 12.73
CA SER A 461 11.72 18.40 12.42
C SER A 461 12.84 18.62 13.45
N GLU A 462 12.69 18.09 14.67
CA GLU A 462 13.71 18.13 15.73
C GLU A 462 14.61 16.88 15.71
N GLY A 463 14.23 15.86 14.92
CA GLY A 463 14.97 14.62 14.75
C GLY A 463 14.50 13.48 15.64
N GLU A 464 13.42 13.68 16.41
CA GLU A 464 12.81 12.68 17.27
C GLU A 464 11.96 11.69 16.46
N ILE A 465 11.83 10.47 16.95
CA ILE A 465 11.04 9.41 16.28
C ILE A 465 9.55 9.74 16.40
N THR A 466 8.83 9.57 15.30
CA THR A 466 7.38 9.79 15.26
C THR A 466 6.66 8.78 14.39
N THR A 467 5.42 8.42 14.77
CA THR A 467 4.43 7.74 13.91
C THR A 467 3.30 8.70 13.50
N ALA A 468 3.31 9.95 13.99
CA ALA A 468 2.39 10.98 13.54
C ALA A 468 2.87 11.54 12.20
N LEU A 469 2.07 11.34 11.17
CA LEU A 469 2.43 11.59 9.78
C LEU A 469 2.69 13.08 9.51
N LEU A 470 1.84 13.95 10.08
CA LEU A 470 1.95 15.40 9.86
C LEU A 470 3.11 16.07 10.64
N TYR A 471 3.80 15.33 11.49
CA TYR A 471 5.08 15.78 12.08
C TYR A 471 6.28 15.19 11.34
N ALA A 472 6.10 14.24 10.42
CA ALA A 472 7.19 13.55 9.75
C ALA A 472 7.93 14.49 8.78
N ALA A 473 9.15 14.88 9.14
CA ALA A 473 10.02 15.73 8.34
C ALA A 473 11.05 14.93 7.51
N GLY A 474 11.09 13.61 7.68
CA GLY A 474 12.00 12.73 6.96
C GLY A 474 12.13 11.37 7.61
N TYR A 475 13.00 10.54 7.06
CA TYR A 475 13.29 9.22 7.62
C TYR A 475 14.56 9.23 8.48
N ARG A 476 14.50 8.63 9.67
CA ARG A 476 15.66 8.30 10.51
C ARG A 476 16.38 7.07 9.99
N LYS A 477 15.59 6.07 9.57
CA LYS A 477 16.02 4.81 8.97
C LYS A 477 15.12 4.54 7.76
N ASP A 478 15.69 4.15 6.65
CA ASP A 478 15.02 3.49 5.52
C ASP A 478 15.99 2.46 4.94
N ASN A 479 15.90 1.25 5.49
CA ASN A 479 16.64 0.08 5.04
C ASN A 479 15.72 -0.96 4.41
N ARG A 480 14.58 -0.55 3.88
CA ARG A 480 13.69 -1.43 3.11
C ARG A 480 14.47 -2.04 1.95
N LEU A 481 14.33 -3.35 1.74
CA LEU A 481 15.07 -4.09 0.70
C LEU A 481 14.89 -3.43 -0.67
N LEU A 482 16.01 -3.16 -1.34
CA LEU A 482 16.02 -2.46 -2.62
C LEU A 482 15.60 -3.40 -3.76
N PRO A 483 14.82 -2.95 -4.75
CA PRO A 483 14.52 -3.74 -5.94
C PRO A 483 15.75 -3.93 -6.81
N ASP A 484 15.73 -4.94 -7.67
CA ASP A 484 16.82 -5.20 -8.61
C ASP A 484 17.11 -3.98 -9.51
N GLY A 485 18.38 -3.68 -9.73
CA GLY A 485 18.85 -2.55 -10.52
C GLY A 485 18.70 -1.17 -9.86
N PHE A 486 18.24 -1.10 -8.60
CA PHE A 486 18.16 0.15 -7.86
C PHE A 486 19.56 0.54 -7.34
N GLU A 487 19.93 1.81 -7.53
CA GLU A 487 21.18 2.35 -7.02
C GLU A 487 20.99 2.90 -5.60
N LYS A 488 21.64 2.30 -4.62
CA LYS A 488 21.61 2.69 -3.19
C LYS A 488 21.89 4.18 -2.97
N LYS A 489 22.82 4.76 -3.73
CA LYS A 489 23.13 6.19 -3.73
C LYS A 489 22.30 6.93 -4.78
N SER A 490 20.98 6.74 -4.72
CA SER A 490 20.07 7.46 -5.63
C SER A 490 20.25 8.97 -5.48
N PRO A 491 20.24 9.73 -6.59
CA PRO A 491 20.22 11.19 -6.54
C PRO A 491 18.91 11.76 -5.98
N TYR A 492 17.85 10.93 -5.90
CA TYR A 492 16.56 11.32 -5.35
C TYR A 492 16.51 11.04 -3.86
N GLU A 493 16.46 12.10 -3.07
CA GLU A 493 16.43 12.00 -1.60
C GLU A 493 15.22 11.26 -1.08
N ASP A 494 14.07 11.37 -1.76
CA ASP A 494 12.79 10.79 -1.39
C ASP A 494 12.78 9.25 -1.37
N ILE A 495 13.68 8.64 -2.14
CA ILE A 495 13.85 7.17 -2.21
C ILE A 495 15.22 6.70 -1.73
N ALA A 496 16.02 7.60 -1.17
CA ALA A 496 17.37 7.27 -0.70
C ALA A 496 17.30 6.33 0.51
N VAL A 497 18.30 5.44 0.62
CA VAL A 497 18.55 4.65 1.83
C VAL A 497 18.95 5.58 2.98
N ARG A 498 18.51 5.30 4.19
CA ARG A 498 18.83 6.08 5.40
C ARG A 498 19.29 5.16 6.54
N GLY A 499 20.16 5.71 7.39
CA GLY A 499 20.71 4.96 8.54
C GLY A 499 21.85 4.02 8.17
N GLY A 500 22.07 2.98 9.00
CA GLY A 500 23.22 2.07 8.91
C GLY A 500 23.38 1.32 7.58
N ALA A 501 22.28 1.07 6.89
CA ALA A 501 22.30 0.40 5.58
C ALA A 501 23.07 1.17 4.50
N MET A 502 23.28 2.48 4.65
CA MET A 502 24.14 3.26 3.74
C MET A 502 25.59 2.81 3.74
N GLU A 503 26.09 2.40 4.91
CA GLU A 503 27.48 1.98 5.13
C GLU A 503 27.69 0.48 4.90
N ASP A 504 26.59 -0.28 4.67
CA ASP A 504 26.66 -1.71 4.40
C ASP A 504 26.93 -1.97 2.91
N ASP A 505 28.05 -2.59 2.58
CA ASP A 505 28.48 -2.79 1.20
C ASP A 505 27.66 -3.85 0.45
N ASP A 506 27.04 -4.80 1.15
CA ASP A 506 26.24 -5.86 0.55
C ASP A 506 24.72 -5.61 0.59
N PHE A 507 24.27 -4.60 1.32
CA PHE A 507 22.92 -4.03 1.13
C PHE A 507 22.85 -3.25 -0.18
N GLN A 508 22.34 -3.89 -1.24
CA GLN A 508 22.35 -3.36 -2.61
C GLN A 508 21.01 -3.61 -3.33
N GLY A 509 20.90 -3.09 -4.55
CA GLY A 509 19.78 -3.41 -5.43
C GLY A 509 19.64 -4.93 -5.62
N GLY A 510 18.50 -5.47 -5.23
CA GLY A 510 18.18 -6.90 -5.26
C GLY A 510 18.23 -7.62 -3.91
N GLY A 511 18.82 -7.04 -2.86
CA GLY A 511 18.83 -7.72 -1.54
C GLY A 511 19.87 -7.26 -0.54
N ASP A 512 20.08 -8.13 0.47
CA ASP A 512 20.94 -7.90 1.62
C ASP A 512 21.53 -9.24 2.11
N SER A 513 22.67 -9.18 2.82
CA SER A 513 23.33 -10.34 3.44
C SER A 513 23.69 -10.06 4.89
N ILE A 514 23.20 -10.90 5.79
CA ILE A 514 23.40 -10.75 7.24
C ILE A 514 24.16 -11.95 7.80
N GLN A 515 25.22 -11.70 8.55
CA GLN A 515 25.91 -12.77 9.27
C GLN A 515 25.36 -12.94 10.69
N TYR A 516 24.97 -14.16 11.03
CA TYR A 516 24.70 -14.58 12.41
C TYR A 516 25.93 -15.29 12.96
N ALA A 517 26.49 -14.79 14.07
CA ALA A 517 27.66 -15.38 14.74
C ALA A 517 27.35 -15.64 16.21
N VAL A 518 26.46 -16.58 16.48
CA VAL A 518 25.76 -16.76 17.75
C VAL A 518 26.37 -17.85 18.61
N ASP A 519 26.55 -17.59 19.90
CA ASP A 519 27.07 -18.55 20.85
C ASP A 519 25.93 -19.50 21.32
N ILE A 520 26.16 -20.79 21.14
CA ILE A 520 25.22 -21.86 21.55
C ILE A 520 25.72 -22.64 22.79
N GLY A 521 26.82 -22.17 23.42
CA GLY A 521 27.35 -22.76 24.62
C GLY A 521 27.70 -24.24 24.45
N SER A 522 27.13 -25.10 25.31
CA SER A 522 27.34 -26.55 25.30
C SER A 522 26.17 -27.34 24.67
N ALA A 523 25.37 -26.72 23.82
CA ALA A 523 24.26 -27.39 23.16
C ALA A 523 24.71 -28.63 22.38
N ALA A 524 23.97 -29.72 22.51
CA ALA A 524 24.28 -30.98 21.87
C ALA A 524 23.63 -31.08 20.48
N GLY A 525 24.44 -31.50 19.50
CA GLY A 525 23.94 -31.71 18.13
C GLY A 525 23.17 -33.03 17.94
N PRO A 526 22.59 -33.24 16.74
CA PRO A 526 22.63 -32.30 15.62
C PRO A 526 21.86 -31.02 15.92
N LEU A 527 22.34 -29.87 15.43
CA LEU A 527 21.70 -28.59 15.60
C LEU A 527 20.81 -28.27 14.37
N THR A 528 19.61 -27.75 14.57
CA THR A 528 18.79 -27.22 13.48
C THR A 528 18.88 -25.71 13.51
N VAL A 529 19.39 -25.13 12.42
CA VAL A 529 19.42 -23.67 12.20
C VAL A 529 18.30 -23.32 11.23
N LYS A 530 17.42 -22.41 11.63
CA LYS A 530 16.27 -21.96 10.83
C LYS A 530 16.26 -20.45 10.74
N VAL A 531 15.86 -19.92 9.58
CA VAL A 531 15.55 -18.50 9.39
C VAL A 531 14.23 -18.37 8.63
N GLU A 532 13.41 -17.43 9.07
CA GLU A 532 12.16 -17.03 8.44
C GLU A 532 12.20 -15.53 8.15
N LEU A 533 11.74 -15.13 6.98
CA LEU A 533 11.44 -13.74 6.67
C LEU A 533 9.96 -13.51 6.98
N LEU A 534 9.69 -12.70 7.99
CA LEU A 534 8.37 -12.35 8.46
C LEU A 534 7.96 -10.97 7.94
N TYR A 535 6.65 -10.75 7.74
CA TYR A 535 6.09 -9.49 7.29
C TYR A 535 4.88 -9.10 8.11
N GLN A 536 4.78 -7.82 8.46
CA GLN A 536 3.64 -7.25 9.19
C GLN A 536 3.22 -5.93 8.53
N THR A 537 1.91 -5.79 8.29
CA THR A 537 1.34 -4.65 7.56
C THR A 537 1.30 -3.37 8.38
N ILE A 538 0.95 -3.49 9.67
CA ILE A 538 0.91 -2.40 10.65
C ILE A 538 1.85 -2.81 11.77
N SER A 539 3.00 -2.16 11.91
CA SER A 539 3.91 -2.49 13.01
C SER A 539 3.27 -2.15 14.36
N TYR A 540 3.66 -2.90 15.40
CA TYR A 540 3.12 -2.79 16.75
C TYR A 540 3.04 -1.34 17.24
N ARG A 541 4.10 -0.56 17.05
CA ARG A 541 4.18 0.82 17.53
C ARG A 541 3.14 1.76 16.88
N TRP A 542 2.80 1.55 15.61
CA TRP A 542 1.79 2.34 14.91
C TRP A 542 0.38 2.16 15.47
N ALA A 543 0.07 0.94 15.92
CA ALA A 543 -1.19 0.66 16.58
C ALA A 543 -1.16 1.10 18.05
N GLU A 544 -0.07 0.83 18.77
CA GLU A 544 0.06 1.12 20.18
C GLU A 544 -0.01 2.62 20.49
N ASN A 545 0.60 3.46 19.64
CA ASN A 545 0.57 4.92 19.81
C ASN A 545 -0.83 5.54 19.65
N LEU A 546 -1.83 4.78 19.18
CA LEU A 546 -3.22 5.23 19.15
C LEU A 546 -3.95 5.03 20.50
N ARG A 547 -3.41 4.21 21.44
CA ARG A 547 -4.11 3.83 22.68
C ARG A 547 -4.32 5.00 23.64
N ASP A 548 -3.51 6.06 23.54
CA ASP A 548 -3.63 7.24 24.40
C ASP A 548 -4.78 8.19 23.97
N LYS A 549 -5.48 7.87 22.87
CA LYS A 549 -6.53 8.70 22.28
C LYS A 549 -7.90 8.04 22.37
N ASP A 550 -8.91 8.81 22.80
CA ASP A 550 -10.25 8.32 23.08
C ASP A 550 -11.27 8.96 22.12
N THR A 551 -11.45 8.32 20.96
CA THR A 551 -12.51 8.63 19.98
C THR A 551 -13.11 7.35 19.42
N ASP A 552 -14.31 7.42 18.89
CA ASP A 552 -15.05 6.25 18.41
C ASP A 552 -14.29 5.47 17.33
N GLU A 553 -13.63 6.15 16.39
CA GLU A 553 -12.88 5.51 15.32
C GLU A 553 -11.63 4.79 15.83
N ILE A 554 -10.91 5.42 16.76
CA ILE A 554 -9.71 4.84 17.37
C ILE A 554 -10.09 3.66 18.25
N GLN A 555 -11.08 3.81 19.13
CA GLN A 555 -11.53 2.74 20.02
C GLN A 555 -12.10 1.55 19.23
N ARG A 556 -12.77 1.79 18.11
CA ARG A 556 -13.23 0.72 17.21
C ARG A 556 -12.06 -0.05 16.63
N PHE A 557 -11.05 0.62 16.06
CA PHE A 557 -9.87 -0.03 15.53
C PHE A 557 -9.13 -0.83 16.62
N LEU A 558 -8.91 -0.22 17.80
CA LEU A 558 -8.23 -0.90 18.91
C LEU A 558 -8.97 -2.16 19.37
N ARG A 559 -10.31 -2.12 19.43
CA ARG A 559 -11.12 -3.31 19.74
C ARG A 559 -10.92 -4.41 18.69
N TYR A 560 -10.79 -4.07 17.41
CA TYR A 560 -10.57 -5.06 16.35
C TYR A 560 -9.20 -5.74 16.52
N ILE A 561 -8.12 -4.97 16.72
CA ILE A 561 -6.80 -5.56 16.90
C ILE A 561 -6.62 -6.32 18.21
N ASP A 562 -7.34 -5.94 19.26
CA ASP A 562 -7.35 -6.69 20.52
C ASP A 562 -8.12 -8.03 20.40
N THR A 563 -9.08 -8.11 19.48
CA THR A 563 -9.84 -9.33 19.17
C THR A 563 -9.09 -10.23 18.20
N ALA A 564 -8.50 -9.64 17.16
CA ALA A 564 -7.74 -10.31 16.11
C ALA A 564 -6.32 -9.70 16.03
N PRO A 565 -5.36 -10.20 16.82
CA PRO A 565 -4.01 -9.64 16.86
C PRO A 565 -3.31 -9.64 15.50
N ASN A 566 -2.57 -8.57 15.22
CA ASN A 566 -1.83 -8.40 13.97
C ASN A 566 -0.54 -9.24 13.99
N LEU A 567 -0.68 -10.54 13.84
CA LEU A 567 0.45 -11.46 13.73
C LEU A 567 1.08 -11.40 12.35
N PRO A 568 2.39 -11.66 12.24
CA PRO A 568 3.09 -11.58 10.97
C PRO A 568 2.78 -12.75 10.03
N VAL A 569 2.92 -12.49 8.74
CA VAL A 569 2.91 -13.52 7.70
C VAL A 569 4.34 -14.03 7.47
N VAL A 570 4.54 -15.34 7.46
CA VAL A 570 5.79 -15.95 6.99
C VAL A 570 5.84 -15.84 5.46
N ILE A 571 6.80 -15.06 4.94
CA ILE A 571 6.98 -14.86 3.49
C ILE A 571 7.84 -15.96 2.91
N ALA A 572 8.97 -16.25 3.56
CA ALA A 572 9.92 -17.27 3.13
C ALA A 572 10.60 -17.89 4.35
N SER A 573 11.04 -19.13 4.23
CA SER A 573 11.78 -19.82 5.28
C SER A 573 12.78 -20.81 4.71
N THR A 574 13.88 -21.03 5.45
CA THR A 574 14.84 -22.09 5.15
C THR A 574 15.42 -22.65 6.44
N SER A 575 15.83 -23.90 6.41
CA SER A 575 16.47 -24.56 7.55
C SER A 575 17.56 -25.53 7.11
N VAL A 576 18.55 -25.75 7.98
CA VAL A 576 19.66 -26.68 7.74
C VAL A 576 20.05 -27.38 9.04
N GLU A 577 20.41 -28.68 8.95
CA GLU A 577 20.99 -29.39 10.06
C GLU A 577 22.53 -29.26 10.03
N VAL A 578 23.10 -28.92 11.18
CA VAL A 578 24.55 -28.84 11.38
C VAL A 578 24.97 -29.95 12.35
N GLY A 579 25.71 -30.95 11.86
CA GLY A 579 26.27 -32.01 12.69
C GLY A 579 27.49 -31.53 13.48
N ASN A 580 27.77 -32.23 14.60
CA ASN A 580 29.04 -32.09 15.33
C ASN A 580 30.21 -32.62 14.52
#